data_3af28fffb82ff4a76aed7d016ea1e48d
#
_entry.id   3af28fffb82ff4a76aed7d016ea1e48d
#
_cell.length_a   1.000
_cell.length_b   1.000
_cell.length_c   1.000
_cell.angle_alpha   90.00
_cell.angle_beta   90.00
_cell.angle_gamma   90.00
#
_symmetry.space_group_name_H-M   'P 1'
#
loop_
_entity.id
_entity.type
_entity.pdbx_description
1 polymer ?
#
loop_
_entity_poly.entity_id
_entity_poly.type
_entity_poly.pdbx_seq_one_letter_code
_entity_poly.pdbx_strand_id
1 'polypeptide(L)'
;MTTNSILAGLPEQVRQLKVNVAGQLSGILNRTAQFNYTYTREDLPVSLTMPYQPEPYTRGALHPIFTQNLPEGYLRRYISEKLIRYANVDDMYLLALMGAKGIGHLSYDAGIALPEPEPIAIDDILHWDGKDRLFPQLLERYYLNGMASGVQPKVVVSRSTILQKDVIVKTFDDEFPLLTVNEFVCMKCAEYCGLTTPRVWLSDDLQHYLVERFDVDDEGNKIGIEDYASLMGRTGDQKYRGTYENVMKATLRNTHSTEELDKMFALVAFNCLIGNGDAHLKNFSLQYNRDHTDVKLSPVYDVTHTLIYPTIDNAMALKMRKSKAFPTRRDLIEFAFEVGVSRSIAGDTVDSMAQGILDCLASLDEVNAMEGLRESIERHVGSVMEQHSIQAAYRHDKKKKYE
;
A
#
# COMPACT_ATOMS: atom_id res chain seq x y z
N MET A 1 -14.05 30.09 -9.13
CA MET A 1 -14.77 29.39 -10.24
C MET A 1 -15.70 28.37 -9.59
N THR A 2 -16.91 28.20 -10.06
CA THR A 2 -17.79 27.14 -9.55
C THR A 2 -17.30 25.78 -10.05
N THR A 3 -17.51 24.71 -9.29
CA THR A 3 -17.12 23.33 -9.65
C THR A 3 -17.61 22.97 -11.06
N ASN A 4 -18.83 23.37 -11.44
CA ASN A 4 -19.39 23.16 -12.78
C ASN A 4 -18.59 23.83 -13.92
N SER A 5 -17.97 24.99 -13.70
CA SER A 5 -17.15 25.67 -14.72
C SER A 5 -15.80 24.97 -14.93
N ILE A 6 -15.27 24.34 -13.90
CA ILE A 6 -14.04 23.55 -13.96
C ILE A 6 -14.30 22.26 -14.74
N LEU A 7 -15.37 21.56 -14.41
CA LEU A 7 -15.74 20.30 -15.08
C LEU A 7 -16.02 20.49 -16.57
N ALA A 8 -16.64 21.61 -16.96
CA ALA A 8 -16.92 21.95 -18.35
C ALA A 8 -15.64 22.27 -19.17
N GLY A 9 -14.53 22.61 -18.52
CA GLY A 9 -13.23 22.87 -19.16
C GLY A 9 -12.34 21.62 -19.31
N LEU A 10 -12.76 20.48 -18.77
CA LEU A 10 -12.01 19.21 -18.89
C LEU A 10 -12.08 18.65 -20.32
N PRO A 11 -11.01 18.03 -20.83
CA PRO A 11 -11.04 17.37 -22.14
C PRO A 11 -11.96 16.14 -22.09
N GLU A 12 -12.62 15.79 -23.19
CA GLU A 12 -13.46 14.60 -23.28
C GLU A 12 -12.66 13.31 -23.09
N GLN A 13 -11.39 13.28 -23.53
CA GLN A 13 -10.52 12.13 -23.43
C GLN A 13 -9.04 12.55 -23.32
N VAL A 14 -8.21 11.69 -22.73
CA VAL A 14 -6.75 11.84 -22.65
C VAL A 14 -6.10 10.69 -23.40
N ARG A 15 -5.34 11.00 -24.45
CA ARG A 15 -4.61 10.01 -25.26
C ARG A 15 -3.11 10.08 -25.12
N GLN A 16 -2.60 11.16 -24.55
CA GLN A 16 -1.18 11.41 -24.37
C GLN A 16 -0.91 12.05 -23.00
N LEU A 17 0.15 11.61 -22.36
CA LEU A 17 0.64 12.16 -21.10
C LEU A 17 2.14 12.37 -21.21
N LYS A 18 2.61 13.51 -20.76
CA LYS A 18 4.01 13.68 -20.39
C LYS A 18 4.21 13.00 -19.02
N VAL A 19 5.18 12.13 -18.95
CA VAL A 19 5.55 11.46 -17.68
C VAL A 19 6.85 12.10 -17.19
N ASN A 20 6.77 12.67 -15.98
CA ASN A 20 7.93 13.28 -15.34
C ASN A 20 8.41 12.39 -14.19
N VAL A 21 9.71 12.41 -13.95
CA VAL A 21 10.41 11.83 -12.80
C VAL A 21 10.98 12.98 -11.99
N ALA A 22 10.57 13.12 -10.73
CA ALA A 22 10.98 14.21 -9.86
C ALA A 22 10.84 15.60 -10.54
N GLY A 23 9.70 15.84 -11.18
CA GLY A 23 9.39 17.10 -11.88
C GLY A 23 10.07 17.31 -13.24
N GLN A 24 10.91 16.39 -13.72
CA GLN A 24 11.60 16.51 -15.00
C GLN A 24 11.03 15.53 -16.02
N LEU A 25 10.81 15.96 -17.26
CA LEU A 25 10.27 15.14 -18.33
C LEU A 25 11.17 13.94 -18.61
N SER A 26 10.66 12.74 -18.38
CA SER A 26 11.30 11.46 -18.68
C SER A 26 10.87 10.91 -20.05
N GLY A 27 9.58 10.99 -20.36
CA GLY A 27 9.05 10.43 -21.60
C GLY A 27 7.58 10.74 -21.83
N ILE A 28 7.05 10.14 -22.88
CA ILE A 28 5.66 10.32 -23.34
C ILE A 28 4.95 8.98 -23.30
N LEU A 29 3.82 8.95 -22.60
CA LEU A 29 2.89 7.83 -22.59
C LEU A 29 1.73 8.13 -23.55
N ASN A 30 1.55 7.29 -24.58
CA ASN A 30 0.50 7.43 -25.56
C ASN A 30 -0.44 6.21 -25.52
N ARG A 31 -1.71 6.44 -25.78
CA ARG A 31 -2.71 5.42 -26.02
C ARG A 31 -3.29 5.54 -27.43
N THR A 32 -3.08 4.50 -28.22
CA THR A 32 -3.74 4.28 -29.52
C THR A 32 -4.54 2.98 -29.44
N ALA A 33 -4.25 1.97 -30.25
CA ALA A 33 -4.73 0.59 -30.05
C ALA A 33 -4.01 -0.08 -28.86
N GLN A 34 -2.80 0.39 -28.54
CA GLN A 34 -1.95 -0.08 -27.44
C GLN A 34 -1.44 1.10 -26.64
N PHE A 35 -0.89 0.81 -25.45
CA PHE A 35 -0.15 1.77 -24.64
C PHE A 35 1.32 1.75 -25.09
N ASN A 36 1.86 2.93 -25.37
CA ASN A 36 3.23 3.10 -25.81
C ASN A 36 3.90 4.14 -24.90
N TYR A 37 4.97 3.75 -24.23
CA TYR A 37 5.81 4.68 -23.50
C TYR A 37 7.15 4.83 -24.20
N THR A 38 7.50 6.06 -24.55
CA THR A 38 8.76 6.42 -25.22
C THR A 38 9.57 7.34 -24.34
N TYR A 39 10.77 6.93 -23.98
CA TYR A 39 11.71 7.78 -23.25
C TYR A 39 12.16 8.95 -24.13
N THR A 40 12.35 10.11 -23.52
CA THR A 40 13.01 11.29 -24.11
C THR A 40 14.38 11.54 -23.51
N ARG A 41 14.74 10.82 -22.42
CA ARG A 41 15.99 10.96 -21.69
C ARG A 41 16.42 9.61 -21.12
N GLU A 42 17.72 9.35 -21.15
CA GLU A 42 18.35 8.14 -20.63
C GLU A 42 18.48 8.15 -19.08
N ASP A 43 18.73 9.35 -18.51
CA ASP A 43 19.06 9.55 -17.10
C ASP A 43 17.85 9.64 -16.16
N LEU A 44 16.63 9.39 -16.66
CA LEU A 44 15.38 9.47 -15.91
C LEU A 44 14.52 8.21 -16.08
N PRO A 45 14.97 7.05 -15.61
CA PRO A 45 14.17 5.83 -15.68
C PRO A 45 12.90 5.97 -14.81
N VAL A 46 11.77 5.44 -15.30
CA VAL A 46 10.46 5.54 -14.60
C VAL A 46 10.21 4.39 -13.63
N SER A 47 10.98 3.29 -13.72
CA SER A 47 10.75 2.08 -12.95
C SER A 47 12.02 1.22 -12.90
N LEU A 48 12.20 0.46 -11.83
CA LEU A 48 13.21 -0.57 -11.71
C LEU A 48 13.05 -1.69 -12.78
N THR A 49 11.85 -1.80 -13.37
CA THR A 49 11.53 -2.81 -14.39
C THR A 49 11.37 -2.24 -15.80
N MET A 50 11.58 -0.93 -15.97
CA MET A 50 11.56 -0.25 -17.27
C MET A 50 12.85 0.57 -17.45
N PRO A 51 14.04 -0.06 -17.60
CA PRO A 51 15.27 0.67 -17.91
C PRO A 51 15.14 1.44 -19.20
N TYR A 52 15.98 2.46 -19.38
CA TYR A 52 16.02 3.19 -20.65
C TYR A 52 16.27 2.26 -21.84
N GLN A 53 15.49 2.47 -22.89
CA GLN A 53 15.73 1.92 -24.23
C GLN A 53 15.22 2.90 -25.31
N PRO A 54 15.84 2.95 -26.52
CA PRO A 54 15.42 3.86 -27.59
C PRO A 54 14.02 3.51 -28.14
N GLU A 55 13.68 2.21 -28.18
CA GLU A 55 12.40 1.72 -28.72
C GLU A 55 11.28 1.93 -27.68
N PRO A 56 10.05 2.21 -28.14
CA PRO A 56 8.93 2.34 -27.24
C PRO A 56 8.62 1.04 -26.48
N TYR A 57 8.29 1.17 -25.19
CA TYR A 57 7.63 0.10 -24.45
C TYR A 57 6.18 0.00 -24.89
N THR A 58 5.83 -1.04 -25.65
CA THR A 58 4.51 -1.25 -26.22
C THR A 58 3.80 -2.41 -25.54
N ARG A 59 2.57 -2.20 -25.05
CA ARG A 59 1.76 -3.21 -24.36
C ARG A 59 0.28 -3.04 -24.67
N GLY A 60 -0.48 -4.16 -24.66
CA GLY A 60 -1.95 -4.15 -24.76
C GLY A 60 -2.65 -3.57 -23.53
N ALA A 61 -1.97 -3.56 -22.37
CA ALA A 61 -2.44 -2.96 -21.13
C ALA A 61 -1.39 -1.98 -20.59
N LEU A 62 -1.82 -1.04 -19.76
CA LEU A 62 -0.93 -0.08 -19.09
C LEU A 62 0.15 -0.80 -18.30
N HIS A 63 1.39 -0.30 -18.35
CA HIS A 63 2.49 -0.90 -17.61
C HIS A 63 2.23 -0.82 -16.09
N PRO A 64 2.58 -1.86 -15.31
CA PRO A 64 2.30 -1.91 -13.87
C PRO A 64 2.77 -0.69 -13.08
N ILE A 65 3.92 -0.10 -13.39
CA ILE A 65 4.41 1.12 -12.72
C ILE A 65 3.42 2.29 -12.84
N PHE A 66 2.70 2.40 -13.95
CA PHE A 66 1.67 3.44 -14.11
C PHE A 66 0.37 3.04 -13.42
N THR A 67 0.03 1.71 -13.43
CA THR A 67 -1.21 1.25 -12.78
C THR A 67 -1.15 1.33 -11.26
N GLN A 68 0.03 1.30 -10.64
CA GLN A 68 0.13 1.44 -9.17
C GLN A 68 -0.44 2.77 -8.66
N ASN A 69 -0.44 3.81 -9.50
CA ASN A 69 -0.97 5.13 -9.19
C ASN A 69 -2.47 5.27 -9.45
N LEU A 70 -3.12 4.27 -10.03
CA LEU A 70 -4.56 4.37 -10.33
C LEU A 70 -5.41 4.16 -9.07
N PRO A 71 -6.49 4.95 -8.90
CA PRO A 71 -7.51 4.64 -7.91
C PRO A 71 -8.20 3.33 -8.26
N GLU A 72 -8.59 2.57 -7.24
CA GLU A 72 -9.31 1.30 -7.36
C GLU A 72 -10.68 1.40 -6.64
N GLY A 73 -11.51 0.38 -6.76
CA GLY A 73 -12.72 0.19 -5.97
C GLY A 73 -13.66 1.40 -5.93
N TYR A 74 -13.99 1.83 -4.72
CA TYR A 74 -14.93 2.92 -4.47
C TYR A 74 -14.52 4.24 -5.10
N LEU A 75 -13.26 4.66 -4.93
CA LEU A 75 -12.79 5.94 -5.42
C LEU A 75 -12.83 6.03 -6.95
N ARG A 76 -12.44 4.96 -7.65
CA ARG A 76 -12.54 4.89 -9.12
C ARG A 76 -13.98 5.05 -9.59
N ARG A 77 -14.93 4.37 -8.96
CA ARG A 77 -16.37 4.49 -9.28
C ARG A 77 -16.86 5.90 -9.03
N TYR A 78 -16.56 6.47 -7.86
CA TYR A 78 -16.96 7.83 -7.50
C TYR A 78 -16.53 8.87 -8.54
N ILE A 79 -15.25 8.84 -8.93
CA ILE A 79 -14.71 9.75 -9.95
C ILE A 79 -15.40 9.55 -11.29
N SER A 80 -15.56 8.29 -11.71
CA SER A 80 -16.21 7.97 -12.98
C SER A 80 -17.67 8.46 -13.03
N GLU A 81 -18.43 8.30 -11.96
CA GLU A 81 -19.81 8.77 -11.84
C GLU A 81 -19.89 10.30 -11.85
N LYS A 82 -18.99 10.99 -11.16
CA LYS A 82 -18.92 12.47 -11.14
C LYS A 82 -18.60 13.05 -12.53
N LEU A 83 -17.75 12.38 -13.29
CA LEU A 83 -17.25 12.89 -14.57
C LEU A 83 -17.96 12.33 -15.81
N ILE A 84 -18.84 11.34 -15.67
CA ILE A 84 -19.48 10.62 -16.80
C ILE A 84 -20.15 11.53 -17.84
N ARG A 85 -20.60 12.72 -17.43
CA ARG A 85 -21.24 13.70 -18.33
C ARG A 85 -20.24 14.59 -19.06
N TYR A 86 -18.98 14.58 -18.65
CA TYR A 86 -17.95 15.52 -19.13
C TYR A 86 -16.81 14.81 -19.86
N ALA A 87 -16.53 13.55 -19.49
CA ALA A 87 -15.34 12.87 -19.97
C ALA A 87 -15.52 11.35 -20.05
N ASN A 88 -14.73 10.72 -20.92
CA ASN A 88 -14.54 9.28 -20.94
C ASN A 88 -13.39 8.92 -19.97
N VAL A 89 -13.74 8.56 -18.74
CA VAL A 89 -12.79 8.32 -17.64
C VAL A 89 -12.18 6.92 -17.75
N ASP A 90 -11.08 6.83 -18.48
CA ASP A 90 -10.24 5.63 -18.57
C ASP A 90 -8.95 5.78 -17.74
N ASP A 91 -8.04 4.79 -17.83
CA ASP A 91 -6.78 4.80 -17.07
C ASP A 91 -5.90 6.02 -17.41
N MET A 92 -5.84 6.44 -18.68
CA MET A 92 -5.09 7.63 -19.08
C MET A 92 -5.68 8.90 -18.46
N TYR A 93 -7.01 8.96 -18.41
CA TYR A 93 -7.71 10.07 -17.80
C TYR A 93 -7.47 10.14 -16.28
N LEU A 94 -7.54 8.99 -15.60
CA LEU A 94 -7.26 8.91 -14.17
C LEU A 94 -5.81 9.30 -13.83
N LEU A 95 -4.83 8.89 -14.65
CA LEU A 95 -3.44 9.35 -14.48
C LEU A 95 -3.30 10.86 -14.68
N ALA A 96 -4.02 11.42 -15.67
CA ALA A 96 -4.02 12.88 -15.89
C ALA A 96 -4.58 13.65 -14.68
N LEU A 97 -5.67 13.15 -14.07
CA LEU A 97 -6.23 13.72 -12.85
C LEU A 97 -5.32 13.53 -11.63
N MET A 98 -4.58 12.42 -11.58
CA MET A 98 -3.58 12.19 -10.52
C MET A 98 -2.48 13.25 -10.54
N GLY A 99 -2.04 13.67 -11.73
CA GLY A 99 -1.06 14.73 -11.90
C GLY A 99 0.22 14.48 -11.10
N ALA A 100 0.55 15.41 -10.20
CA ALA A 100 1.71 15.34 -9.31
C ALA A 100 1.41 14.72 -7.93
N LYS A 101 0.16 14.37 -7.63
CA LYS A 101 -0.26 13.83 -6.30
C LYS A 101 -0.09 12.32 -6.17
N GLY A 102 0.26 11.62 -7.26
CA GLY A 102 0.51 10.18 -7.27
C GLY A 102 1.57 9.74 -6.26
N ILE A 103 1.63 8.44 -6.00
CA ILE A 103 2.64 7.82 -5.15
C ILE A 103 3.99 7.83 -5.88
N GLY A 104 5.05 8.15 -5.14
CA GLY A 104 6.41 8.18 -5.66
C GLY A 104 6.71 9.44 -6.48
N HIS A 105 7.82 9.42 -7.17
CA HIS A 105 8.36 10.56 -7.90
C HIS A 105 7.78 10.75 -9.33
N LEU A 106 6.86 9.87 -9.75
CA LEU A 106 6.20 10.02 -11.05
C LEU A 106 5.09 11.08 -10.99
N SER A 107 4.99 11.86 -12.05
CA SER A 107 3.85 12.75 -12.28
C SER A 107 3.43 12.74 -13.74
N TYR A 108 2.15 13.07 -13.97
CA TYR A 108 1.49 12.92 -15.27
C TYR A 108 0.91 14.25 -15.70
N ASP A 109 1.32 14.77 -16.86
CA ASP A 109 0.86 16.05 -17.37
C ASP A 109 0.14 15.86 -18.72
N ALA A 110 -1.15 16.17 -18.74
CA ALA A 110 -2.00 16.23 -19.93
C ALA A 110 -2.32 17.66 -20.37
N GLY A 111 -1.69 18.68 -19.76
CA GLY A 111 -2.04 20.08 -19.96
C GLY A 111 -3.38 20.47 -19.30
N ILE A 112 -3.88 19.69 -18.35
CA ILE A 112 -5.12 19.98 -17.63
C ILE A 112 -4.77 20.79 -16.38
N ALA A 113 -5.30 22.01 -16.29
CA ALA A 113 -5.16 22.83 -15.08
C ALA A 113 -6.30 22.47 -14.11
N LEU A 114 -5.97 21.75 -13.05
CA LEU A 114 -6.90 21.48 -11.95
C LEU A 114 -6.68 22.51 -10.83
N PRO A 115 -7.75 22.97 -10.16
CA PRO A 115 -7.59 23.85 -9.00
C PRO A 115 -6.93 23.10 -7.86
N GLU A 116 -6.01 23.75 -7.16
CA GLU A 116 -5.52 23.22 -5.90
C GLU A 116 -6.65 23.34 -4.86
N PRO A 117 -7.00 22.24 -4.16
CA PRO A 117 -7.98 22.28 -3.10
C PRO A 117 -7.42 23.10 -1.92
N GLU A 118 -8.31 23.78 -1.20
CA GLU A 118 -7.92 24.43 0.04
C GLU A 118 -7.38 23.38 1.04
N PRO A 119 -6.20 23.60 1.63
CA PRO A 119 -5.66 22.69 2.63
C PRO A 119 -6.57 22.64 3.87
N ILE A 120 -6.52 21.53 4.59
CA ILE A 120 -7.18 21.36 5.89
C ILE A 120 -6.11 21.05 6.93
N ALA A 121 -6.25 21.59 8.13
CA ALA A 121 -5.36 21.25 9.22
C ALA A 121 -5.62 19.80 9.69
N ILE A 122 -4.56 19.08 10.05
CA ILE A 122 -4.71 17.72 10.62
C ILE A 122 -5.55 17.75 11.87
N ASP A 123 -5.35 18.75 12.73
CA ASP A 123 -6.08 18.89 13.98
C ASP A 123 -7.60 19.02 13.74
N ASP A 124 -8.00 19.70 12.64
CA ASP A 124 -9.43 19.80 12.26
C ASP A 124 -10.00 18.43 11.85
N ILE A 125 -9.18 17.51 11.34
CA ILE A 125 -9.61 16.14 11.02
C ILE A 125 -9.63 15.28 12.27
N LEU A 126 -8.60 15.38 13.11
CA LEU A 126 -8.44 14.58 14.32
C LEU A 126 -9.50 14.87 15.36
N HIS A 127 -9.88 16.15 15.50
CA HIS A 127 -10.85 16.63 16.50
C HIS A 127 -12.17 17.08 15.84
N TRP A 128 -12.59 16.40 14.75
CA TRP A 128 -13.80 16.75 14.04
C TRP A 128 -15.04 16.59 14.93
N ASP A 129 -15.72 17.69 15.21
CA ASP A 129 -16.94 17.75 16.00
C ASP A 129 -18.20 18.10 15.18
N GLY A 130 -18.04 18.14 13.85
CA GLY A 130 -19.12 18.48 12.93
C GLY A 130 -20.30 17.51 13.00
N LYS A 131 -21.52 18.01 12.71
CA LYS A 131 -22.74 17.19 12.69
C LYS A 131 -22.78 16.23 11.51
N ASP A 132 -22.07 16.56 10.43
CA ASP A 132 -22.04 15.79 9.20
C ASP A 132 -20.78 14.93 9.13
N ARG A 133 -20.85 13.83 8.38
CA ARG A 133 -19.68 12.97 8.15
C ARG A 133 -18.60 13.77 7.40
N LEU A 134 -17.39 13.83 7.94
CA LEU A 134 -16.27 14.57 7.36
C LEU A 134 -15.77 13.97 6.04
N PHE A 135 -15.65 12.62 5.95
CA PHE A 135 -15.05 11.97 4.80
C PHE A 135 -15.72 12.29 3.46
N PRO A 136 -17.06 12.33 3.34
CA PRO A 136 -17.73 12.78 2.11
C PRO A 136 -17.36 14.23 1.71
N GLN A 137 -17.10 15.11 2.67
CA GLN A 137 -16.69 16.49 2.40
C GLN A 137 -15.23 16.53 1.91
N LEU A 138 -14.34 15.73 2.51
CA LEU A 138 -12.97 15.57 2.04
C LEU A 138 -12.95 14.99 0.63
N LEU A 139 -13.77 13.97 0.36
CA LEU A 139 -13.85 13.35 -0.95
C LEU A 139 -14.31 14.35 -2.01
N GLU A 140 -15.36 15.14 -1.73
CA GLU A 140 -15.85 16.19 -2.66
C GLU A 140 -14.80 17.28 -2.90
N ARG A 141 -14.00 17.62 -1.89
CA ARG A 141 -12.93 18.63 -2.00
C ARG A 141 -11.73 18.14 -2.81
N TYR A 142 -11.35 16.87 -2.65
CA TYR A 142 -10.08 16.34 -3.13
C TYR A 142 -10.19 15.37 -4.33
N TYR A 143 -11.42 15.01 -4.80
CA TYR A 143 -11.57 13.96 -5.83
C TYR A 143 -10.93 14.29 -7.18
N LEU A 144 -10.77 15.57 -7.54
CA LEU A 144 -10.09 15.98 -8.78
C LEU A 144 -8.58 16.11 -8.61
N ASN A 145 -8.10 16.46 -7.40
CA ASN A 145 -6.69 16.76 -7.16
C ASN A 145 -6.29 16.34 -5.73
N GLY A 146 -6.21 15.08 -5.47
CA GLY A 146 -5.91 14.51 -4.14
C GLY A 146 -6.31 13.04 -4.06
N MET A 147 -6.33 12.35 -5.20
CA MET A 147 -6.65 10.92 -5.23
C MET A 147 -5.52 10.09 -4.63
N ALA A 148 -5.88 8.98 -4.02
CA ALA A 148 -4.95 7.95 -3.57
C ALA A 148 -5.24 6.62 -4.28
N SER A 149 -4.21 5.81 -4.50
CA SER A 149 -4.38 4.47 -5.05
C SER A 149 -4.93 3.49 -4.00
N GLY A 150 -5.59 2.42 -4.44
CA GLY A 150 -6.09 1.33 -3.59
C GLY A 150 -7.61 1.27 -3.47
N VAL A 151 -8.11 0.25 -2.78
CA VAL A 151 -9.54 -0.13 -2.72
C VAL A 151 -10.28 0.59 -1.60
N GLN A 152 -9.67 0.75 -0.43
CA GLN A 152 -10.27 1.42 0.73
C GLN A 152 -10.56 2.89 0.42
N PRO A 153 -11.69 3.47 0.92
CA PRO A 153 -11.97 4.89 0.78
C PRO A 153 -10.85 5.74 1.40
N LYS A 154 -10.16 6.52 0.59
CA LYS A 154 -9.03 7.36 1.02
C LYS A 154 -8.83 8.58 0.14
N VAL A 155 -8.30 9.64 0.72
CA VAL A 155 -7.91 10.88 0.02
C VAL A 155 -6.53 11.35 0.49
N VAL A 156 -5.80 12.03 -0.40
CA VAL A 156 -4.57 12.73 -0.02
C VAL A 156 -4.94 14.15 0.35
N VAL A 157 -4.61 14.53 1.56
CA VAL A 157 -4.86 15.86 2.10
C VAL A 157 -3.55 16.61 2.22
N SER A 158 -3.47 17.75 1.54
CA SER A 158 -2.33 18.65 1.62
C SER A 158 -2.32 19.40 2.94
N ARG A 159 -1.16 19.47 3.60
CA ARG A 159 -1.00 20.20 4.86
C ARG A 159 -0.89 21.72 4.62
N SER A 160 -1.26 22.47 5.63
CA SER A 160 -1.27 23.94 5.59
C SER A 160 0.12 24.59 5.61
N THR A 161 1.19 23.83 5.87
CA THR A 161 2.57 24.35 5.92
C THR A 161 3.48 23.59 4.97
N ILE A 162 4.36 24.33 4.28
CA ILE A 162 5.30 23.78 3.26
C ILE A 162 6.27 22.74 3.84
N LEU A 163 6.56 22.81 5.14
CA LEU A 163 7.50 21.90 5.83
C LEU A 163 6.87 20.59 6.35
N GLN A 164 5.57 20.39 6.14
CA GLN A 164 4.88 19.20 6.59
C GLN A 164 4.51 18.32 5.39
N LYS A 165 4.78 17.02 5.51
CA LYS A 165 4.39 16.02 4.49
C LYS A 165 2.88 15.89 4.43
N ASP A 166 2.32 15.69 3.25
CA ASP A 166 0.89 15.38 3.06
C ASP A 166 0.50 14.13 3.85
N VAL A 167 -0.78 13.99 4.15
CA VAL A 167 -1.33 12.79 4.78
C VAL A 167 -2.34 12.11 3.88
N ILE A 168 -2.41 10.80 3.97
CA ILE A 168 -3.51 10.01 3.43
C ILE A 168 -4.51 9.82 4.55
N VAL A 169 -5.76 10.23 4.32
CA VAL A 169 -6.87 10.03 5.24
C VAL A 169 -7.70 8.86 4.74
N LYS A 170 -7.86 7.84 5.57
CA LYS A 170 -8.65 6.65 5.29
C LYS A 170 -9.87 6.62 6.22
N THR A 171 -10.95 6.00 5.75
CA THR A 171 -12.13 5.69 6.53
C THR A 171 -12.56 4.26 6.29
N PHE A 172 -13.60 3.80 6.97
CA PHE A 172 -14.18 2.47 6.79
C PHE A 172 -15.64 2.56 6.37
N ASP A 173 -16.19 1.47 5.90
CA ASP A 173 -17.60 1.24 5.60
C ASP A 173 -18.20 0.19 6.54
N ASP A 174 -19.49 -0.10 6.35
CA ASP A 174 -20.23 -1.03 7.20
C ASP A 174 -19.77 -2.50 7.05
N GLU A 175 -19.00 -2.83 5.99
CA GLU A 175 -18.47 -4.18 5.76
C GLU A 175 -17.31 -4.49 6.72
N PHE A 176 -16.47 -3.47 7.02
CA PHE A 176 -15.32 -3.60 7.92
C PHE A 176 -15.38 -2.51 9.01
N PRO A 177 -16.26 -2.64 9.98
CA PRO A 177 -16.43 -1.62 11.02
C PRO A 177 -15.15 -1.45 11.83
N LEU A 178 -14.81 -0.21 12.16
CA LEU A 178 -13.60 0.18 12.92
C LEU A 178 -12.28 -0.28 12.29
N LEU A 179 -12.24 -0.43 10.96
CA LEU A 179 -10.98 -0.74 10.25
C LEU A 179 -9.89 0.31 10.51
N THR A 180 -10.27 1.54 10.77
CA THR A 180 -9.38 2.65 11.17
C THR A 180 -8.66 2.36 12.49
N VAL A 181 -9.37 1.87 13.49
CA VAL A 181 -8.81 1.45 14.80
C VAL A 181 -7.90 0.24 14.61
N ASN A 182 -8.37 -0.76 13.85
CA ASN A 182 -7.61 -1.97 13.57
C ASN A 182 -6.27 -1.64 12.90
N GLU A 183 -6.27 -0.84 11.82
CA GLU A 183 -5.05 -0.43 11.12
C GLU A 183 -4.13 0.38 12.05
N PHE A 184 -4.68 1.33 12.81
CA PHE A 184 -3.91 2.12 13.78
C PHE A 184 -3.20 1.24 14.79
N VAL A 185 -3.91 0.30 15.44
CA VAL A 185 -3.34 -0.63 16.42
C VAL A 185 -2.25 -1.48 15.80
N CYS A 186 -2.48 -2.07 14.62
CA CYS A 186 -1.49 -2.89 13.94
C CYS A 186 -0.23 -2.09 13.56
N MET A 187 -0.39 -0.86 13.11
CA MET A 187 0.74 0.02 12.78
C MET A 187 1.52 0.46 14.03
N LYS A 188 0.84 0.69 15.16
CA LYS A 188 1.50 0.97 16.46
C LYS A 188 2.26 -0.26 16.96
N CYS A 189 1.73 -1.48 16.77
CA CYS A 189 2.46 -2.71 17.05
C CYS A 189 3.69 -2.86 16.13
N ALA A 190 3.60 -2.50 14.84
CA ALA A 190 4.73 -2.53 13.92
C ALA A 190 5.85 -1.57 14.37
N GLU A 191 5.49 -0.35 14.75
CA GLU A 191 6.41 0.65 15.30
C GLU A 191 7.09 0.14 16.59
N TYR A 192 6.30 -0.41 17.52
CA TYR A 192 6.79 -0.97 18.78
C TYR A 192 7.78 -2.14 18.59
N CYS A 193 7.53 -2.97 17.56
CA CYS A 193 8.42 -4.05 17.14
C CYS A 193 9.70 -3.58 16.42
N GLY A 194 9.89 -2.27 16.26
CA GLY A 194 11.09 -1.70 15.63
C GLY A 194 11.08 -1.72 14.10
N LEU A 195 9.94 -1.99 13.46
CA LEU A 195 9.79 -1.82 12.02
C LEU A 195 9.74 -0.32 11.67
N THR A 196 10.35 0.05 10.57
CA THR A 196 10.27 1.44 10.08
C THR A 196 8.85 1.73 9.60
N THR A 197 8.15 2.65 10.25
CA THR A 197 6.77 3.05 9.96
C THR A 197 6.66 4.55 9.70
N PRO A 198 5.71 5.02 8.88
CA PRO A 198 5.34 6.43 8.85
C PRO A 198 4.62 6.83 10.13
N ARG A 199 4.52 8.13 10.39
CA ARG A 199 3.67 8.63 11.46
C ARG A 199 2.20 8.36 11.15
N VAL A 200 1.46 7.94 12.16
CA VAL A 200 0.05 7.61 12.04
C VAL A 200 -0.77 8.26 13.16
N TRP A 201 -2.03 8.56 12.89
CA TRP A 201 -2.96 9.14 13.85
C TRP A 201 -4.34 8.51 13.68
N LEU A 202 -5.10 8.50 14.74
CA LEU A 202 -6.50 8.10 14.79
C LEU A 202 -7.33 9.30 15.27
N SER A 203 -8.45 9.60 14.61
CA SER A 203 -9.34 10.69 15.04
C SER A 203 -10.11 10.32 16.30
N ASP A 204 -10.51 11.33 17.08
CA ASP A 204 -11.26 11.16 18.35
C ASP A 204 -12.58 10.41 18.15
N ASP A 205 -13.22 10.59 16.98
CA ASP A 205 -14.45 9.91 16.60
C ASP A 205 -14.23 8.50 16.04
N LEU A 206 -12.98 8.04 15.96
CA LEU A 206 -12.54 6.74 15.41
C LEU A 206 -12.87 6.53 13.91
N GLN A 207 -13.40 7.54 13.21
CA GLN A 207 -13.83 7.42 11.82
C GLN A 207 -12.69 7.57 10.82
N HIS A 208 -11.57 8.21 11.23
CA HIS A 208 -10.48 8.55 10.33
C HIS A 208 -9.15 8.04 10.86
N TYR A 209 -8.45 7.27 10.03
CA TYR A 209 -7.06 6.92 10.21
C TYR A 209 -6.23 7.76 9.25
N LEU A 210 -5.20 8.42 9.78
CA LEU A 210 -4.30 9.27 9.04
C LEU A 210 -2.93 8.65 8.99
N VAL A 211 -2.32 8.64 7.82
CA VAL A 211 -0.93 8.18 7.64
C VAL A 211 -0.14 9.22 6.86
N GLU A 212 1.02 9.60 7.40
CA GLU A 212 1.93 10.54 6.73
C GLU A 212 2.52 9.90 5.48
N ARG A 213 2.61 10.66 4.39
CA ARG A 213 3.27 10.20 3.17
C ARG A 213 4.77 10.07 3.42
N PHE A 214 5.32 8.93 3.04
CA PHE A 214 6.74 8.60 3.16
C PHE A 214 7.48 8.56 1.81
N ASP A 215 6.80 8.90 0.73
CA ASP A 215 7.36 9.03 -0.62
C ASP A 215 7.91 10.46 -0.90
N VAL A 216 8.21 11.18 0.16
CA VAL A 216 8.88 12.48 0.17
C VAL A 216 9.99 12.44 1.21
N ASP A 217 11.16 12.98 0.85
CA ASP A 217 12.27 13.18 1.79
C ASP A 217 12.00 14.34 2.76
N ASP A 218 12.97 14.63 3.63
CA ASP A 218 12.83 15.69 4.63
C ASP A 218 12.91 17.10 4.02
N GLU A 219 13.46 17.22 2.80
CA GLU A 219 13.49 18.46 2.01
C GLU A 219 12.20 18.65 1.18
N GLY A 220 11.29 17.67 1.18
CA GLY A 220 10.04 17.72 0.43
C GLY A 220 10.15 17.22 -1.01
N ASN A 221 11.30 16.65 -1.42
CA ASN A 221 11.45 16.07 -2.74
C ASN A 221 10.80 14.70 -2.78
N LYS A 222 10.15 14.38 -3.90
CA LYS A 222 9.58 13.06 -4.10
C LYS A 222 10.65 12.01 -4.42
N ILE A 223 10.55 10.86 -3.76
CA ILE A 223 11.38 9.67 -3.97
C ILE A 223 10.62 8.60 -4.74
N GLY A 224 11.32 7.73 -5.45
CA GLY A 224 10.72 6.63 -6.18
C GLY A 224 10.12 5.60 -5.23
N ILE A 225 8.90 5.15 -5.53
CA ILE A 225 8.23 4.04 -4.84
C ILE A 225 7.71 3.08 -5.90
N GLU A 226 7.99 1.80 -5.73
CA GLU A 226 7.44 0.76 -6.59
C GLU A 226 6.98 -0.45 -5.78
N ASP A 227 5.68 -0.78 -5.89
CA ASP A 227 5.11 -1.92 -5.20
C ASP A 227 5.52 -3.26 -5.84
N TYR A 228 5.45 -4.35 -5.07
CA TYR A 228 5.86 -5.67 -5.56
C TYR A 228 4.91 -6.23 -6.64
N ALA A 229 3.69 -5.74 -6.75
CA ALA A 229 2.84 -6.08 -7.90
C ALA A 229 3.43 -5.49 -9.18
N SER A 230 3.85 -4.22 -9.16
CA SER A 230 4.56 -3.56 -10.26
C SER A 230 5.86 -4.28 -10.60
N LEU A 231 6.73 -4.51 -9.62
CA LEU A 231 8.01 -5.21 -9.78
C LEU A 231 7.87 -6.61 -10.40
N MET A 232 6.74 -7.29 -10.16
CA MET A 232 6.45 -8.63 -10.69
C MET A 232 5.57 -8.61 -11.94
N GLY A 233 5.29 -7.44 -12.51
CA GLY A 233 4.48 -7.29 -13.72
C GLY A 233 3.00 -7.63 -13.52
N ARG A 234 2.46 -7.44 -12.31
CA ARG A 234 1.08 -7.74 -11.92
C ARG A 234 0.22 -6.50 -11.85
N THR A 235 -1.05 -6.62 -12.21
CA THR A 235 -2.03 -5.53 -12.16
C THR A 235 -3.38 -6.03 -11.63
N GLY A 236 -4.18 -5.16 -11.04
CA GLY A 236 -5.51 -5.49 -10.51
C GLY A 236 -5.49 -6.68 -9.56
N ASP A 237 -6.42 -7.63 -9.73
CA ASP A 237 -6.56 -8.81 -8.86
C ASP A 237 -5.36 -9.77 -8.90
N GLN A 238 -4.44 -9.59 -9.85
CA GLN A 238 -3.20 -10.37 -9.87
C GLN A 238 -2.28 -10.04 -8.67
N LYS A 239 -2.53 -8.98 -7.93
CA LYS A 239 -1.84 -8.67 -6.67
C LYS A 239 -1.90 -9.81 -5.63
N TYR A 240 -2.93 -10.67 -5.72
CA TYR A 240 -3.10 -11.88 -4.88
C TYR A 240 -2.39 -13.11 -5.42
N ARG A 241 -1.76 -13.02 -6.60
CA ARG A 241 -1.08 -14.14 -7.25
C ARG A 241 0.43 -14.04 -7.07
N GLY A 242 0.92 -14.66 -5.99
CA GLY A 242 2.34 -14.65 -5.66
C GLY A 242 2.65 -15.57 -4.48
N THR A 243 3.91 -15.55 -4.12
CA THR A 243 4.41 -16.26 -2.94
C THR A 243 5.39 -15.36 -2.20
N TYR A 244 5.52 -15.55 -0.89
CA TYR A 244 6.51 -14.82 -0.10
C TYR A 244 7.95 -15.14 -0.54
N GLU A 245 8.22 -16.33 -1.07
CA GLU A 245 9.52 -16.67 -1.66
C GLU A 245 9.86 -15.76 -2.84
N ASN A 246 8.85 -15.39 -3.66
CA ASN A 246 9.04 -14.47 -4.77
C ASN A 246 9.27 -13.03 -4.26
N VAL A 247 8.59 -12.62 -3.20
CA VAL A 247 8.81 -11.33 -2.53
C VAL A 247 10.26 -11.24 -2.05
N MET A 248 10.74 -12.25 -1.30
CA MET A 248 12.12 -12.31 -0.79
C MET A 248 13.16 -12.25 -1.93
N LYS A 249 12.95 -13.03 -3.00
CA LYS A 249 13.83 -13.02 -4.18
C LYS A 249 13.84 -11.67 -4.89
N ALA A 250 12.68 -11.02 -5.03
CA ALA A 250 12.59 -9.70 -5.65
C ALA A 250 13.28 -8.64 -4.79
N THR A 251 13.18 -8.73 -3.46
CA THR A 251 13.93 -7.87 -2.54
C THR A 251 15.42 -7.98 -2.80
N LEU A 252 16.00 -9.17 -2.67
CA LEU A 252 17.43 -9.38 -2.84
C LEU A 252 17.91 -8.96 -4.24
N ARG A 253 17.12 -9.26 -5.30
CA ARG A 253 17.46 -8.92 -6.69
C ARG A 253 17.55 -7.41 -6.93
N ASN A 254 16.66 -6.62 -6.31
CA ASN A 254 16.60 -5.19 -6.58
C ASN A 254 17.44 -4.36 -5.61
N THR A 255 17.61 -4.82 -4.36
CA THR A 255 18.40 -4.09 -3.35
C THR A 255 19.87 -4.53 -3.32
N HIS A 256 20.19 -5.75 -3.78
CA HIS A 256 21.50 -6.38 -3.63
C HIS A 256 22.01 -6.40 -2.18
N SER A 257 21.09 -6.39 -1.19
CA SER A 257 21.40 -6.28 0.24
C SER A 257 20.78 -7.42 1.04
N THR A 258 21.60 -8.12 1.82
CA THR A 258 21.13 -9.11 2.79
C THR A 258 20.47 -8.46 4.00
N GLU A 259 20.85 -7.24 4.35
CA GLU A 259 20.17 -6.46 5.40
C GLU A 259 18.73 -6.15 5.02
N GLU A 260 18.48 -5.74 3.76
CA GLU A 260 17.12 -5.50 3.26
C GLU A 260 16.33 -6.82 3.15
N LEU A 261 17.01 -7.94 2.89
CA LEU A 261 16.39 -9.26 2.92
C LEU A 261 15.91 -9.63 4.35
N ASP A 262 16.75 -9.39 5.37
CA ASP A 262 16.42 -9.62 6.77
C ASP A 262 15.26 -8.71 7.22
N LYS A 263 15.26 -7.43 6.82
CA LYS A 263 14.13 -6.49 7.06
C LYS A 263 12.84 -6.97 6.39
N MET A 264 12.90 -7.47 5.16
CA MET A 264 11.73 -8.03 4.48
C MET A 264 11.21 -9.28 5.20
N PHE A 265 12.11 -10.17 5.66
CA PHE A 265 11.69 -11.32 6.48
C PHE A 265 10.99 -10.86 7.76
N ALA A 266 11.54 -9.85 8.43
CA ALA A 266 10.93 -9.27 9.62
C ALA A 266 9.51 -8.76 9.35
N LEU A 267 9.30 -8.06 8.24
CA LEU A 267 7.97 -7.58 7.81
C LEU A 267 7.02 -8.74 7.48
N VAL A 268 7.50 -9.80 6.80
CA VAL A 268 6.69 -10.99 6.51
C VAL A 268 6.31 -11.71 7.80
N ALA A 269 7.26 -11.90 8.72
CA ALA A 269 7.01 -12.52 10.03
C ALA A 269 5.99 -11.71 10.84
N PHE A 270 6.13 -10.38 10.87
CA PHE A 270 5.18 -9.49 11.54
C PHE A 270 3.76 -9.64 10.97
N ASN A 271 3.59 -9.60 9.64
CA ASN A 271 2.28 -9.80 9.01
C ASN A 271 1.66 -11.16 9.37
N CYS A 272 2.48 -12.20 9.45
CA CYS A 272 2.00 -13.52 9.87
C CYS A 272 1.59 -13.55 11.36
N LEU A 273 2.36 -12.92 12.24
CA LEU A 273 2.10 -12.88 13.68
C LEU A 273 0.89 -12.00 14.04
N ILE A 274 0.77 -10.83 13.40
CA ILE A 274 -0.37 -9.93 13.66
C ILE A 274 -1.68 -10.47 13.04
N GLY A 275 -1.63 -11.50 12.18
CA GLY A 275 -2.81 -12.06 11.53
C GLY A 275 -3.32 -11.23 10.36
N ASN A 276 -2.41 -10.62 9.58
CA ASN A 276 -2.76 -9.89 8.38
C ASN A 276 -2.97 -10.85 7.20
N GLY A 277 -4.21 -11.24 6.95
CA GLY A 277 -4.60 -12.06 5.80
C GLY A 277 -4.61 -11.33 4.46
N ASP A 278 -4.55 -10.00 4.45
CA ASP A 278 -4.58 -9.19 3.22
C ASP A 278 -3.18 -8.64 2.81
N ALA A 279 -2.11 -9.17 3.36
CA ALA A 279 -0.74 -8.78 2.97
C ALA A 279 -0.40 -9.27 1.56
N HIS A 280 -0.96 -8.58 0.54
CA HIS A 280 -0.77 -8.87 -0.88
C HIS A 280 0.41 -8.07 -1.47
N LEU A 281 0.75 -8.30 -2.76
CA LEU A 281 1.92 -7.70 -3.40
C LEU A 281 1.97 -6.16 -3.39
N LYS A 282 0.84 -5.48 -3.29
CA LYS A 282 0.79 -4.01 -3.21
C LYS A 282 1.02 -3.45 -1.79
N ASN A 283 1.07 -4.30 -0.76
CA ASN A 283 1.38 -3.89 0.62
C ASN A 283 2.88 -3.93 0.94
N PHE A 284 3.69 -4.26 -0.04
CA PHE A 284 5.15 -4.23 0.02
C PHE A 284 5.66 -3.31 -1.08
N SER A 285 6.66 -2.47 -0.79
CA SER A 285 7.25 -1.58 -1.79
C SER A 285 8.74 -1.42 -1.55
N LEU A 286 9.45 -1.11 -2.63
CA LEU A 286 10.80 -0.58 -2.58
C LEU A 286 10.75 0.93 -2.77
N GLN A 287 11.62 1.64 -2.06
CA GLN A 287 11.90 3.05 -2.28
C GLN A 287 13.30 3.21 -2.88
N TYR A 288 13.47 4.23 -3.71
CA TYR A 288 14.73 4.47 -4.39
C TYR A 288 14.88 5.94 -4.78
N ASN A 289 16.13 6.36 -4.93
CA ASN A 289 16.46 7.67 -5.43
C ASN A 289 16.22 7.75 -6.96
N ARG A 290 16.35 8.94 -7.51
CA ARG A 290 16.02 9.25 -8.90
C ARG A 290 16.80 8.41 -9.93
N ASP A 291 18.05 8.07 -9.64
CA ASP A 291 18.94 7.32 -10.53
C ASP A 291 18.97 5.81 -10.25
N HIS A 292 18.08 5.34 -9.33
CA HIS A 292 17.93 3.94 -8.92
C HIS A 292 19.20 3.30 -8.31
N THR A 293 20.09 4.11 -7.73
CA THR A 293 21.35 3.61 -7.11
C THR A 293 21.18 3.25 -5.64
N ASP A 294 20.23 3.86 -4.92
CA ASP A 294 19.90 3.55 -3.53
C ASP A 294 18.49 2.94 -3.47
N VAL A 295 18.44 1.61 -3.55
CA VAL A 295 17.18 0.85 -3.51
C VAL A 295 17.07 0.12 -2.19
N LYS A 296 15.99 0.39 -1.43
CA LYS A 296 15.73 -0.20 -0.11
C LYS A 296 14.23 -0.43 0.12
N LEU A 297 13.88 -1.14 1.17
CA LEU A 297 12.48 -1.29 1.58
C LEU A 297 11.86 0.07 1.93
N SER A 298 10.62 0.25 1.56
CA SER A 298 9.81 1.36 2.06
C SER A 298 9.46 1.15 3.54
N PRO A 299 9.05 2.21 4.26
CA PRO A 299 8.33 2.06 5.51
C PRO A 299 7.13 1.13 5.36
N VAL A 300 6.74 0.47 6.46
CA VAL A 300 5.57 -0.43 6.54
C VAL A 300 4.27 0.37 6.45
N TYR A 301 3.29 -0.15 5.75
CA TYR A 301 1.96 0.46 5.59
C TYR A 301 0.89 -0.61 5.33
N ASP A 302 -0.39 -0.23 5.49
CA ASP A 302 -1.55 -1.09 5.19
C ASP A 302 -1.51 -2.44 5.96
N VAL A 303 -1.22 -2.41 7.26
CA VAL A 303 -1.24 -3.60 8.12
C VAL A 303 -2.52 -3.62 8.93
N THR A 304 -3.28 -4.71 8.84
CA THR A 304 -4.54 -4.92 9.57
C THR A 304 -4.63 -6.35 10.10
N HIS A 305 -5.30 -6.53 11.23
CA HIS A 305 -5.67 -7.84 11.74
C HIS A 305 -6.98 -8.29 11.09
N THR A 306 -6.89 -9.05 10.01
CA THR A 306 -8.08 -9.39 9.21
C THR A 306 -8.97 -10.46 9.87
N LEU A 307 -8.42 -11.25 10.79
CA LEU A 307 -9.09 -12.40 11.40
C LEU A 307 -10.22 -12.03 12.37
N ILE A 308 -10.35 -10.74 12.71
CA ILE A 308 -11.50 -10.26 13.50
C ILE A 308 -12.77 -10.14 12.66
N TYR A 309 -12.66 -10.07 11.33
CA TYR A 309 -13.81 -9.92 10.44
C TYR A 309 -14.29 -11.30 9.96
N PRO A 310 -15.50 -11.73 10.35
CA PRO A 310 -15.98 -13.09 10.06
C PRO A 310 -16.24 -13.37 8.57
N THR A 311 -16.30 -12.32 7.76
CA THR A 311 -16.49 -12.41 6.30
C THR A 311 -15.21 -12.70 5.54
N ILE A 312 -14.05 -12.60 6.20
CA ILE A 312 -12.74 -12.82 5.58
C ILE A 312 -12.26 -14.25 5.85
N ASP A 313 -11.72 -14.89 4.82
CA ASP A 313 -11.10 -16.22 4.96
C ASP A 313 -9.91 -16.16 5.93
N ASN A 314 -9.80 -17.18 6.79
CA ASN A 314 -8.66 -17.35 7.68
C ASN A 314 -7.43 -17.88 6.91
N ALA A 315 -6.95 -17.07 5.97
CA ALA A 315 -5.86 -17.41 5.07
C ALA A 315 -5.04 -16.16 4.70
N MET A 316 -3.77 -16.38 4.39
CA MET A 316 -2.89 -15.32 3.89
C MET A 316 -3.21 -14.97 2.42
N ALA A 317 -3.01 -13.73 2.03
CA ALA A 317 -3.13 -13.28 0.63
C ALA A 317 -2.17 -14.03 -0.29
N LEU A 318 -0.93 -14.19 0.12
CA LEU A 318 0.14 -14.86 -0.62
C LEU A 318 0.43 -16.25 -0.04
N LYS A 319 0.96 -17.14 -0.87
CA LYS A 319 1.42 -18.47 -0.40
C LYS A 319 2.79 -18.36 0.27
N MET A 320 2.98 -19.15 1.31
CA MET A 320 4.28 -19.48 1.90
C MET A 320 4.44 -21.00 1.87
N ARG A 321 5.55 -21.51 1.34
CA ARG A 321 5.82 -22.94 1.22
C ARG A 321 4.61 -23.72 0.64
N LYS A 322 4.02 -23.16 -0.43
CA LYS A 322 2.85 -23.68 -1.18
C LYS A 322 1.50 -23.61 -0.43
N SER A 323 1.44 -23.13 0.81
CA SER A 323 0.23 -22.99 1.63
C SER A 323 -0.19 -21.53 1.76
N LYS A 324 -1.49 -21.26 1.90
CA LYS A 324 -2.06 -19.98 2.34
C LYS A 324 -2.45 -19.98 3.82
N ALA A 325 -2.35 -21.10 4.52
CA ALA A 325 -2.56 -21.13 5.97
C ALA A 325 -1.48 -20.33 6.68
N PHE A 326 -1.83 -19.63 7.76
CA PHE A 326 -0.85 -18.96 8.59
C PHE A 326 0.19 -19.96 9.10
N PRO A 327 1.50 -19.61 9.03
CA PRO A 327 2.58 -20.49 9.42
C PRO A 327 2.70 -20.59 10.94
N THR A 328 3.29 -21.69 11.42
CA THR A 328 3.81 -21.75 12.78
C THR A 328 5.18 -21.10 12.88
N ARG A 329 5.67 -20.80 14.10
CA ARG A 329 7.05 -20.35 14.35
C ARG A 329 8.08 -21.22 13.62
N ARG A 330 7.91 -22.53 13.64
CA ARG A 330 8.79 -23.47 12.95
C ARG A 330 8.75 -23.26 11.44
N ASP A 331 7.56 -23.09 10.86
CA ASP A 331 7.41 -22.88 9.42
C ASP A 331 8.05 -21.55 8.97
N LEU A 332 7.97 -20.49 9.80
CA LEU A 332 8.64 -19.21 9.55
C LEU A 332 10.16 -19.37 9.54
N ILE A 333 10.74 -20.09 10.50
CA ILE A 333 12.19 -20.32 10.56
C ILE A 333 12.69 -21.14 9.36
N GLU A 334 11.96 -22.19 8.98
CA GLU A 334 12.30 -23.00 7.81
C GLU A 334 12.14 -22.19 6.50
N PHE A 335 11.08 -21.40 6.38
CA PHE A 335 10.91 -20.49 5.25
C PHE A 335 12.09 -19.50 5.16
N ALA A 336 12.48 -18.86 6.27
CA ALA A 336 13.60 -17.94 6.34
C ALA A 336 14.89 -18.58 5.77
N PHE A 337 15.19 -19.79 6.23
CA PHE A 337 16.34 -20.55 5.76
C PHE A 337 16.29 -20.86 4.25
N GLU A 338 15.12 -21.23 3.72
CA GLU A 338 14.91 -21.51 2.30
C GLU A 338 15.14 -20.27 1.41
N VAL A 339 14.94 -19.06 1.95
CA VAL A 339 15.09 -17.80 1.21
C VAL A 339 16.38 -17.04 1.51
N GLY A 340 17.29 -17.62 2.31
CA GLY A 340 18.63 -17.08 2.55
C GLY A 340 18.82 -16.30 3.85
N VAL A 341 17.84 -16.30 4.75
CA VAL A 341 17.97 -15.74 6.11
C VAL A 341 18.41 -16.83 7.08
N SER A 342 19.35 -16.55 7.98
CA SER A 342 19.83 -17.57 8.92
C SER A 342 18.75 -17.95 9.95
N ARG A 343 18.75 -19.23 10.39
CA ARG A 343 17.80 -19.72 11.38
C ARG A 343 17.89 -18.99 12.73
N SER A 344 19.08 -18.54 13.11
CA SER A 344 19.28 -17.76 14.34
C SER A 344 18.57 -16.40 14.24
N ILE A 345 18.88 -15.63 13.18
CA ILE A 345 18.21 -14.34 12.92
C ILE A 345 16.69 -14.52 12.86
N ALA A 346 16.23 -15.55 12.13
CA ALA A 346 14.80 -15.80 11.99
C ALA A 346 14.13 -16.14 13.33
N GLY A 347 14.76 -16.99 14.15
CA GLY A 347 14.24 -17.33 15.48
C GLY A 347 14.15 -16.10 16.38
N ASP A 348 15.24 -15.34 16.50
CA ASP A 348 15.29 -14.14 17.33
C ASP A 348 14.26 -13.08 16.85
N THR A 349 14.11 -12.90 15.53
CA THR A 349 13.14 -11.98 14.93
C THR A 349 11.70 -12.38 15.28
N VAL A 350 11.32 -13.65 15.04
CA VAL A 350 9.95 -14.14 15.31
C VAL A 350 9.61 -14.01 16.79
N ASP A 351 10.53 -14.41 17.69
CA ASP A 351 10.31 -14.37 19.13
C ASP A 351 10.21 -12.92 19.64
N SER A 352 11.09 -12.04 19.20
CA SER A 352 11.07 -10.62 19.56
C SER A 352 9.79 -9.93 19.07
N MET A 353 9.33 -10.20 17.84
CA MET A 353 8.11 -9.63 17.31
C MET A 353 6.86 -10.14 18.01
N ALA A 354 6.78 -11.44 18.30
CA ALA A 354 5.67 -12.00 19.05
C ALA A 354 5.52 -11.33 20.42
N GLN A 355 6.63 -11.20 21.14
CA GLN A 355 6.65 -10.50 22.44
C GLN A 355 6.32 -9.02 22.28
N GLY A 356 6.92 -8.32 21.30
CA GLY A 356 6.67 -6.91 21.06
C GLY A 356 5.21 -6.58 20.72
N ILE A 357 4.53 -7.45 19.96
CA ILE A 357 3.08 -7.31 19.68
C ILE A 357 2.29 -7.39 20.99
N LEU A 358 2.55 -8.40 21.83
CA LEU A 358 1.84 -8.58 23.12
C LEU A 358 2.08 -7.41 24.07
N ASP A 359 3.31 -6.93 24.18
CA ASP A 359 3.69 -5.79 25.04
C ASP A 359 3.03 -4.49 24.54
N CYS A 360 3.00 -4.26 23.23
CA CYS A 360 2.31 -3.12 22.64
C CYS A 360 0.81 -3.16 22.97
N LEU A 361 0.14 -4.29 22.72
CA LEU A 361 -1.28 -4.44 23.03
C LEU A 361 -1.60 -4.22 24.51
N ALA A 362 -0.69 -4.59 25.41
CA ALA A 362 -0.86 -4.36 26.85
C ALA A 362 -0.78 -2.89 27.24
N SER A 363 -0.04 -2.06 26.47
CA SER A 363 0.21 -0.65 26.77
C SER A 363 -0.62 0.34 25.95
N LEU A 364 -1.29 -0.12 24.88
CA LEU A 364 -2.03 0.71 23.93
C LEU A 364 -3.51 0.76 24.29
N ASP A 365 -4.01 1.94 24.70
CA ASP A 365 -5.41 2.11 25.14
C ASP A 365 -6.40 2.01 23.97
N GLU A 366 -6.03 2.46 22.77
CA GLU A 366 -6.87 2.49 21.59
C GLU A 366 -7.33 1.10 21.13
N VAL A 367 -6.62 0.04 21.49
CA VAL A 367 -7.05 -1.34 21.19
C VAL A 367 -8.41 -1.68 21.83
N ASN A 368 -8.75 -1.03 22.95
CA ASN A 368 -10.03 -1.24 23.65
C ASN A 368 -11.21 -0.60 22.92
N ALA A 369 -10.96 0.28 21.95
CA ALA A 369 -12.02 0.91 21.16
C ALA A 369 -12.70 -0.06 20.18
N MET A 370 -12.06 -1.21 19.89
CA MET A 370 -12.65 -2.28 19.08
C MET A 370 -12.74 -3.56 19.91
N GLU A 371 -13.97 -3.92 20.27
CA GLU A 371 -14.24 -5.12 21.11
C GLU A 371 -13.68 -6.39 20.48
N GLY A 372 -12.93 -7.17 21.26
CA GLY A 372 -12.35 -8.44 20.86
C GLY A 372 -11.07 -8.34 20.00
N LEU A 373 -10.59 -7.14 19.64
CA LEU A 373 -9.39 -6.99 18.80
C LEU A 373 -8.15 -7.50 19.53
N ARG A 374 -7.96 -7.10 20.78
CA ARG A 374 -6.83 -7.55 21.63
C ARG A 374 -6.80 -9.08 21.73
N GLU A 375 -7.89 -9.67 22.16
CA GLU A 375 -8.01 -11.12 22.39
C GLU A 375 -7.85 -11.93 21.10
N SER A 376 -8.30 -11.36 19.97
CA SER A 376 -8.14 -12.00 18.66
C SER A 376 -6.69 -12.04 18.23
N ILE A 377 -5.95 -10.92 18.36
CA ILE A 377 -4.52 -10.85 18.02
C ILE A 377 -3.72 -11.75 18.97
N GLU A 378 -3.93 -11.65 20.28
CA GLU A 378 -3.22 -12.47 21.29
C GLU A 378 -3.39 -13.98 21.02
N ARG A 379 -4.62 -14.41 20.75
CA ARG A 379 -4.93 -15.80 20.40
C ARG A 379 -4.20 -16.23 19.13
N HIS A 380 -4.16 -15.37 18.12
CA HIS A 380 -3.50 -15.66 16.86
C HIS A 380 -1.97 -15.73 17.03
N VAL A 381 -1.36 -14.79 17.75
CA VAL A 381 0.07 -14.86 18.12
C VAL A 381 0.38 -16.18 18.82
N GLY A 382 -0.45 -16.57 19.82
CA GLY A 382 -0.32 -17.83 20.51
C GLY A 382 -0.34 -19.04 19.56
N SER A 383 -1.27 -19.04 18.59
CA SER A 383 -1.37 -20.13 17.61
C SER A 383 -0.17 -20.25 16.68
N VAL A 384 0.42 -19.12 16.28
CA VAL A 384 1.65 -19.09 15.46
C VAL A 384 2.85 -19.60 16.27
N MET A 385 2.92 -19.25 17.56
CA MET A 385 4.02 -19.60 18.44
C MET A 385 3.95 -21.06 18.95
N GLU A 386 2.82 -21.75 18.80
CA GLU A 386 2.68 -23.16 19.15
C GLU A 386 3.60 -24.07 18.33
N GLN A 387 4.14 -25.12 18.96
CA GLN A 387 5.15 -26.01 18.35
C GLN A 387 4.61 -27.01 17.32
N HIS A 388 3.28 -27.09 17.12
CA HIS A 388 2.67 -28.10 16.25
C HIS A 388 2.59 -27.62 14.81
N SER A 389 3.34 -28.25 13.90
CA SER A 389 3.32 -27.91 12.49
C SER A 389 1.99 -28.32 11.81
N ILE A 390 1.44 -27.46 10.95
CA ILE A 390 0.25 -27.73 10.12
C ILE A 390 0.42 -29.01 9.28
N GLN A 391 1.64 -29.39 8.89
CA GLN A 391 1.92 -30.64 8.19
C GLN A 391 1.68 -31.89 9.06
N ALA A 392 1.83 -31.77 10.38
CA ALA A 392 1.51 -32.88 11.30
C ALA A 392 -0.01 -33.09 11.43
N ALA A 393 -0.78 -31.97 11.49
CA ALA A 393 -2.24 -32.02 11.53
C ALA A 393 -2.83 -32.61 10.22
N TYR A 394 -2.29 -32.23 9.06
CA TYR A 394 -2.73 -32.77 7.76
C TYR A 394 -2.40 -34.26 7.57
N ARG A 395 -1.30 -34.74 8.15
CA ARG A 395 -0.95 -36.17 8.17
C ARG A 395 -1.85 -36.98 9.14
N HIS A 396 -2.27 -36.38 10.24
CA HIS A 396 -3.16 -37.01 11.22
C HIS A 396 -4.59 -37.15 10.66
N ASP A 397 -5.11 -36.16 9.98
CA ASP A 397 -6.43 -36.18 9.33
C ASP A 397 -6.49 -37.15 8.15
N LYS A 398 -5.41 -37.29 7.37
CA LYS A 398 -5.34 -38.33 6.33
C LYS A 398 -5.30 -39.75 6.91
N LYS A 399 -4.63 -39.98 8.03
CA LYS A 399 -4.64 -41.30 8.68
C LYS A 399 -6.02 -41.68 9.22
N LYS A 400 -6.77 -40.74 9.81
CA LYS A 400 -8.14 -40.96 10.30
C LYS A 400 -9.17 -41.21 9.20
N LYS A 401 -8.90 -40.84 7.94
CA LYS A 401 -9.80 -41.09 6.80
C LYS A 401 -9.56 -42.44 6.11
N TYR A 402 -8.51 -43.19 6.50
CA TYR A 402 -8.17 -44.50 5.93
C TYR A 402 -8.11 -45.61 6.97
N GLU A 403 -8.49 -45.36 8.24
CA GLU A 403 -8.87 -46.29 9.26
C GLU A 403 -10.43 -46.30 9.43
#